data_9c5253fc043609f8f791051f7c5bfea9
#
_entry.id   9c5253fc043609f8f791051f7c5bfea9
#
_cell.length_a   1.000
_cell.length_b   1.000
_cell.length_c   1.000
_cell.angle_alpha   90.00
_cell.angle_beta   90.00
_cell.angle_gamma   90.00
#
_symmetry.space_group_name_H-M   'P 1'
#
loop_
_entity.id
_entity.type
_entity.pdbx_description
1 polymer ?
#
loop_
_entity_poly.entity_id
_entity_poly.type
_entity_poly.pdbx_seq_one_letter_code
_entity_poly.pdbx_strand_id
1 'polypeptide(L)'
;MGDLAVGAQARLMSQAMRKITGNIGKSGCTVIFLNQLRLKIGVTYGNPETTTGGNALKFYASVRLDIRRIQTLKKGTEEFGIRAKVKVAKNKVAPPFRIAEFDILFGRGISTLGCLLDLAEETGVVVRKGAWYSYEGDNIGQGRDNTITWMEENPDATATIETLVRQKLTEGSEVKSNSVSYTHLRAHETSKH
;
A
#
# COMPACT_ATOMS: atom_id res chain seq x y z
N MET A 1 37.68 2.70 -13.81
CA MET A 1 37.59 1.72 -12.68
C MET A 1 36.19 1.55 -12.06
N GLY A 2 35.17 2.31 -12.47
CA GLY A 2 33.79 2.22 -11.91
C GLY A 2 32.93 1.10 -12.45
N ASP A 3 33.08 0.66 -13.68
CA ASP A 3 32.17 -0.28 -14.35
C ASP A 3 32.27 -1.73 -13.84
N LEU A 4 33.39 -2.14 -13.33
CA LEU A 4 33.57 -3.49 -12.76
C LEU A 4 32.77 -3.71 -11.46
N ALA A 5 32.56 -2.66 -10.67
CA ALA A 5 31.85 -2.75 -9.39
C ALA A 5 30.32 -2.94 -9.57
N VAL A 6 29.72 -2.28 -10.57
CA VAL A 6 28.26 -2.37 -10.82
C VAL A 6 27.86 -3.76 -11.31
N GLY A 7 28.63 -4.33 -12.23
CA GLY A 7 28.41 -5.69 -12.72
C GLY A 7 28.65 -6.77 -11.66
N ALA A 8 29.62 -6.58 -10.78
CA ALA A 8 29.91 -7.51 -9.69
C ALA A 8 28.75 -7.61 -8.69
N GLN A 9 28.15 -6.48 -8.29
CA GLN A 9 27.01 -6.44 -7.38
C GLN A 9 25.78 -7.19 -7.95
N ALA A 10 25.50 -7.04 -9.23
CA ALA A 10 24.40 -7.75 -9.89
C ALA A 10 24.65 -9.27 -9.96
N ARG A 11 25.89 -9.71 -10.20
CA ARG A 11 26.28 -11.12 -10.19
C ARG A 11 26.15 -11.74 -8.80
N LEU A 12 26.66 -11.05 -7.76
CA LEU A 12 26.53 -11.49 -6.37
C LEU A 12 25.07 -11.62 -5.95
N MET A 13 24.22 -10.65 -6.28
CA MET A 13 22.80 -10.72 -5.99
C MET A 13 22.13 -11.91 -6.69
N SER A 14 22.46 -12.17 -7.95
CA SER A 14 21.94 -13.31 -8.70
C SER A 14 22.36 -14.66 -8.10
N GLN A 15 23.61 -14.76 -7.64
CA GLN A 15 24.12 -15.96 -6.96
C GLN A 15 23.45 -16.15 -5.58
N ALA A 16 23.31 -15.06 -4.80
CA ALA A 16 22.64 -15.09 -3.51
C ALA A 16 21.20 -15.54 -3.65
N MET A 17 20.44 -15.00 -4.59
CA MET A 17 19.05 -15.39 -4.82
C MET A 17 18.89 -16.87 -5.15
N ARG A 18 19.77 -17.45 -5.99
CA ARG A 18 19.73 -18.88 -6.30
C ARG A 18 19.96 -19.76 -5.06
N LYS A 19 20.90 -19.36 -4.19
CA LYS A 19 21.20 -20.12 -2.96
C LYS A 19 20.10 -19.98 -1.90
N ILE A 20 19.58 -18.76 -1.71
CA ILE A 20 18.64 -18.46 -0.63
C ILE A 20 17.24 -19.00 -0.96
N THR A 21 16.79 -18.97 -2.22
CA THR A 21 15.41 -19.35 -2.62
C THR A 21 15.08 -20.79 -2.20
N GLY A 22 16.01 -21.73 -2.38
CA GLY A 22 15.80 -23.13 -1.98
C GLY A 22 15.66 -23.29 -0.46
N ASN A 23 16.43 -22.53 0.32
CA ASN A 23 16.38 -22.59 1.79
C ASN A 23 15.12 -21.89 2.32
N ILE A 24 14.73 -20.76 1.76
CA ILE A 24 13.50 -20.03 2.12
C ILE A 24 12.27 -20.93 1.93
N GLY A 25 12.17 -21.60 0.78
CA GLY A 25 11.05 -22.51 0.48
C GLY A 25 10.95 -23.69 1.46
N LYS A 26 12.09 -24.20 1.94
CA LYS A 26 12.12 -25.31 2.89
C LYS A 26 11.83 -24.87 4.33
N SER A 27 12.23 -23.66 4.71
CA SER A 27 12.06 -23.15 6.09
C SER A 27 10.72 -22.50 6.36
N GLY A 28 9.88 -22.26 5.34
CA GLY A 28 8.63 -21.51 5.48
C GLY A 28 8.83 -20.04 5.92
N CYS A 29 10.06 -19.51 5.75
CA CYS A 29 10.43 -18.18 6.21
C CYS A 29 10.01 -17.12 5.19
N THR A 30 9.49 -15.99 5.66
CA THR A 30 9.29 -14.79 4.84
C THR A 30 10.53 -13.91 4.88
N VAL A 31 11.05 -13.54 3.72
CA VAL A 31 12.24 -12.67 3.59
C VAL A 31 11.84 -11.36 2.95
N ILE A 32 12.19 -10.25 3.60
CA ILE A 32 11.93 -8.89 3.16
C ILE A 32 13.26 -8.23 2.77
N PHE A 33 13.36 -7.80 1.51
CA PHE A 33 14.49 -7.05 1.01
C PHE A 33 14.15 -5.56 0.97
N LEU A 34 14.91 -4.76 1.71
CA LEU A 34 14.86 -3.31 1.64
C LEU A 34 15.85 -2.82 0.59
N ASN A 35 15.37 -2.01 -0.36
CA ASN A 35 16.21 -1.48 -1.43
C ASN A 35 15.91 -0.01 -1.68
N GLN A 36 16.95 0.75 -2.05
CA GLN A 36 16.80 2.16 -2.43
C GLN A 36 16.60 2.30 -3.92
N LEU A 37 15.79 3.29 -4.32
CA LEU A 37 15.69 3.73 -5.70
C LEU A 37 16.89 4.59 -6.08
N ARG A 38 17.39 4.40 -7.30
CA ARG A 38 18.44 5.18 -7.94
C ARG A 38 17.94 5.66 -9.29
N LEU A 39 18.44 6.78 -9.75
CA LEU A 39 18.19 7.27 -11.08
C LEU A 39 19.29 6.81 -12.02
N LYS A 40 18.92 6.24 -13.15
CA LYS A 40 19.87 5.96 -14.25
C LYS A 40 20.18 7.26 -14.97
N ILE A 41 21.46 7.57 -15.08
CA ILE A 41 21.94 8.72 -15.85
C ILE A 41 21.77 8.42 -17.34
N GLY A 42 21.32 9.41 -18.13
CA GLY A 42 21.21 9.27 -19.59
C GLY A 42 19.94 8.61 -20.12
N VAL A 43 18.93 8.35 -19.28
CA VAL A 43 17.61 7.87 -19.74
C VAL A 43 16.74 9.06 -20.10
N THR A 44 16.58 9.32 -21.42
CA THR A 44 15.77 10.43 -21.93
C THR A 44 14.28 10.07 -22.06
N TYR A 45 13.97 8.79 -22.25
CA TYR A 45 12.60 8.30 -22.37
C TYR A 45 12.33 7.11 -21.43
N GLY A 46 11.10 7.04 -20.88
CA GLY A 46 10.68 6.01 -19.94
C GLY A 46 11.04 6.33 -18.49
N ASN A 47 10.89 5.35 -17.60
CA ASN A 47 11.15 5.54 -16.17
C ASN A 47 12.67 5.35 -15.87
N PRO A 48 13.39 6.40 -15.45
CA PRO A 48 14.81 6.32 -15.12
C PRO A 48 15.08 5.60 -13.79
N GLU A 49 14.05 5.34 -12.98
CA GLU A 49 14.22 4.73 -11.67
C GLU A 49 14.65 3.27 -11.76
N THR A 50 15.65 2.92 -10.98
CA THR A 50 16.17 1.55 -10.87
C THR A 50 16.54 1.23 -9.42
N THR A 51 16.65 -0.05 -9.13
CA THR A 51 17.13 -0.54 -7.84
C THR A 51 18.59 -0.99 -7.95
N THR A 52 19.36 -0.92 -6.85
CA THR A 52 20.70 -1.49 -6.78
C THR A 52 20.67 -3.02 -6.85
N GLY A 53 21.75 -3.67 -7.26
CA GLY A 53 21.86 -5.13 -7.31
C GLY A 53 21.26 -5.80 -8.55
N GLY A 54 20.97 -5.02 -9.62
CA GLY A 54 20.49 -5.54 -10.90
C GLY A 54 19.04 -6.01 -10.87
N ASN A 55 18.69 -6.91 -11.80
CA ASN A 55 17.28 -7.34 -12.00
C ASN A 55 16.89 -8.59 -11.21
N ALA A 56 17.82 -9.28 -10.53
CA ALA A 56 17.54 -10.55 -9.87
C ALA A 56 16.35 -10.47 -8.90
N LEU A 57 16.33 -9.50 -7.99
CA LEU A 57 15.22 -9.32 -7.04
C LEU A 57 13.87 -9.10 -7.73
N LYS A 58 13.83 -8.44 -8.90
CA LYS A 58 12.59 -8.22 -9.65
C LYS A 58 11.95 -9.53 -10.11
N PHE A 59 12.77 -10.52 -10.45
CA PHE A 59 12.30 -11.83 -10.89
C PHE A 59 11.94 -12.73 -9.72
N TYR A 60 12.80 -12.81 -8.70
CA TYR A 60 12.62 -13.70 -7.55
C TYR A 60 11.50 -13.26 -6.62
N ALA A 61 11.31 -11.97 -6.39
CA ALA A 61 10.28 -11.45 -5.49
C ALA A 61 8.87 -11.89 -5.88
N SER A 62 8.11 -12.39 -4.93
CA SER A 62 6.68 -12.68 -5.07
C SER A 62 5.84 -11.42 -4.99
N VAL A 63 6.20 -10.50 -4.09
CA VAL A 63 5.57 -9.20 -3.92
C VAL A 63 6.63 -8.11 -4.04
N ARG A 64 6.30 -7.00 -4.69
CA ARG A 64 7.14 -5.79 -4.73
C ARG A 64 6.28 -4.59 -4.38
N LEU A 65 6.74 -3.84 -3.41
CA LEU A 65 6.11 -2.61 -2.94
C LEU A 65 7.01 -1.42 -3.29
N ASP A 66 6.42 -0.39 -3.87
CA ASP A 66 7.05 0.93 -4.08
C ASP A 66 6.48 1.86 -3.00
N ILE A 67 7.34 2.29 -2.08
CA ILE A 67 6.97 3.12 -0.94
C ILE A 67 7.53 4.52 -1.16
N ARG A 68 6.67 5.54 -1.08
CA ARG A 68 7.03 6.94 -1.27
C ARG A 68 6.44 7.83 -0.19
N ARG A 69 7.23 8.78 0.28
CA ARG A 69 6.70 9.92 1.03
C ARG A 69 6.02 10.85 0.05
N ILE A 70 4.76 11.20 0.30
CA ILE A 70 3.97 12.13 -0.51
C ILE A 70 3.74 13.47 0.19
N GLN A 71 3.77 13.47 1.53
CA GLN A 71 3.57 14.68 2.33
C GLN A 71 4.33 14.59 3.64
N THR A 72 4.75 15.73 4.17
CA THR A 72 5.21 15.88 5.56
C THR A 72 4.06 16.40 6.41
N LEU A 73 3.78 15.74 7.53
CA LEU A 73 2.75 16.16 8.47
C LEU A 73 3.34 17.14 9.47
N LYS A 74 2.72 18.32 9.57
CA LYS A 74 3.20 19.44 10.41
C LYS A 74 2.06 19.97 11.28
N LYS A 75 2.41 20.35 12.50
CA LYS A 75 1.56 21.11 13.40
C LYS A 75 2.26 22.45 13.68
N GLY A 76 1.78 23.51 13.02
CA GLY A 76 2.54 24.76 12.95
C GLY A 76 3.87 24.57 12.20
N THR A 77 5.00 24.80 12.87
CA THR A 77 6.35 24.61 12.31
C THR A 77 6.95 23.23 12.61
N GLU A 78 6.37 22.48 13.54
CA GLU A 78 6.89 21.19 13.99
C GLU A 78 6.44 20.05 13.05
N GLU A 79 7.40 19.26 12.60
CA GLU A 79 7.15 18.05 11.81
C GLU A 79 6.97 16.87 12.75
N PHE A 80 5.79 16.24 12.73
CA PHE A 80 5.46 15.12 13.61
C PHE A 80 5.28 13.78 12.87
N GLY A 81 5.28 13.80 11.56
CA GLY A 81 5.11 12.58 10.77
C GLY A 81 5.22 12.80 9.26
N ILE A 82 4.97 11.74 8.53
CA ILE A 82 4.90 11.75 7.07
C ILE A 82 3.66 10.99 6.60
N ARG A 83 3.08 11.40 5.47
CA ARG A 83 2.12 10.60 4.72
C ARG A 83 2.88 9.79 3.68
N ALA A 84 2.72 8.48 3.75
CA ALA A 84 3.35 7.53 2.86
C ALA A 84 2.31 6.97 1.88
N LYS A 85 2.78 6.72 0.64
CA LYS A 85 2.02 6.02 -0.40
C LYS A 85 2.74 4.74 -0.75
N VAL A 86 2.05 3.62 -0.69
CA VAL A 86 2.54 2.30 -1.07
C VAL A 86 1.80 1.82 -2.31
N LYS A 87 2.54 1.54 -3.38
CA LYS A 87 2.01 0.92 -4.60
C LYS A 87 2.49 -0.51 -4.69
N VAL A 88 1.58 -1.44 -4.87
CA VAL A 88 1.90 -2.85 -5.15
C VAL A 88 2.34 -2.97 -6.61
N ALA A 89 3.65 -2.89 -6.86
CA ALA A 89 4.22 -2.91 -8.21
C ALA A 89 4.23 -4.32 -8.84
N LYS A 90 4.23 -5.37 -8.03
CA LYS A 90 4.14 -6.78 -8.42
C LYS A 90 3.51 -7.58 -7.30
N ASN A 91 2.63 -8.50 -7.65
CA ASN A 91 2.07 -9.46 -6.72
C ASN A 91 1.76 -10.76 -7.46
N LYS A 92 2.26 -11.90 -6.96
CA LYS A 92 2.02 -13.24 -7.51
C LYS A 92 0.93 -13.99 -6.75
N VAL A 93 0.51 -13.49 -5.59
CA VAL A 93 -0.42 -14.18 -4.68
C VAL A 93 -1.77 -13.47 -4.54
N ALA A 94 -1.90 -12.24 -5.09
CA ALA A 94 -3.13 -11.46 -5.11
C ALA A 94 -3.09 -10.43 -6.26
N PRO A 95 -4.20 -9.75 -6.60
CA PRO A 95 -4.20 -8.71 -7.63
C PRO A 95 -3.17 -7.60 -7.36
N PRO A 96 -2.29 -7.29 -8.33
CA PRO A 96 -1.30 -6.22 -8.21
C PRO A 96 -1.93 -4.82 -8.44
N PHE A 97 -1.08 -3.79 -8.39
CA PHE A 97 -1.36 -2.39 -8.72
C PHE A 97 -2.29 -1.66 -7.74
N ARG A 98 -2.61 -2.27 -6.60
CA ARG A 98 -3.31 -1.57 -5.52
C ARG A 98 -2.41 -0.52 -4.89
N ILE A 99 -3.04 0.53 -4.40
CA ILE A 99 -2.39 1.65 -3.72
C ILE A 99 -3.01 1.77 -2.33
N ALA A 100 -2.15 1.98 -1.32
CA ALA A 100 -2.55 2.35 0.02
C ALA A 100 -1.80 3.62 0.43
N GLU A 101 -2.48 4.52 1.12
CA GLU A 101 -1.90 5.73 1.70
C GLU A 101 -2.17 5.73 3.20
N PHE A 102 -1.17 6.09 4.00
CA PHE A 102 -1.29 6.13 5.45
C PHE A 102 -0.25 7.07 6.06
N ASP A 103 -0.53 7.50 7.27
CA ASP A 103 0.35 8.36 8.03
C ASP A 103 1.31 7.54 8.90
N ILE A 104 2.57 7.94 8.92
CA ILE A 104 3.62 7.40 9.80
C ILE A 104 4.01 8.53 10.75
N LEU A 105 3.70 8.36 12.03
CA LEU A 105 3.99 9.30 13.08
C LEU A 105 5.38 9.02 13.67
N PHE A 106 6.18 10.05 13.86
CA PHE A 106 7.52 9.89 14.42
C PHE A 106 7.45 9.37 15.87
N GLY A 107 8.23 8.32 16.13
CA GLY A 107 8.24 7.64 17.43
C GLY A 107 7.03 6.74 17.74
N ARG A 108 5.96 6.80 16.94
CA ARG A 108 4.73 6.00 17.15
C ARG A 108 4.48 4.95 16.06
N GLY A 109 4.99 5.17 14.84
CA GLY A 109 4.77 4.29 13.70
C GLY A 109 3.49 4.63 12.92
N ILE A 110 2.86 3.62 12.30
CA ILE A 110 1.67 3.82 11.46
C ILE A 110 0.48 4.25 12.32
N SER A 111 -0.21 5.33 11.90
CA SER A 111 -1.43 5.82 12.52
C SER A 111 -2.62 4.91 12.18
N THR A 112 -2.94 3.97 13.06
CA THR A 112 -4.06 3.04 12.86
C THR A 112 -5.41 3.78 12.79
N LEU A 113 -5.63 4.75 13.69
CA LEU A 113 -6.85 5.56 13.69
C LEU A 113 -6.94 6.46 12.46
N GLY A 114 -5.80 6.98 11.98
CA GLY A 114 -5.76 7.71 10.72
C GLY A 114 -6.16 6.85 9.52
N CYS A 115 -5.69 5.59 9.46
CA CYS A 115 -6.12 4.64 8.44
C CYS A 115 -7.62 4.30 8.56
N LEU A 116 -8.11 4.11 9.78
CA LEU A 116 -9.52 3.83 10.03
C LEU A 116 -10.41 4.99 9.59
N LEU A 117 -10.02 6.24 9.90
CA LEU A 117 -10.75 7.43 9.49
C LEU A 117 -10.82 7.57 7.97
N ASP A 118 -9.70 7.34 7.27
CA ASP A 118 -9.67 7.39 5.79
C ASP A 118 -10.61 6.35 5.18
N LEU A 119 -10.60 5.12 5.70
CA LEU A 119 -11.50 4.05 5.25
C LEU A 119 -12.96 4.31 5.64
N ALA A 120 -13.22 4.91 6.80
CA ALA A 120 -14.56 5.28 7.23
C ALA A 120 -15.16 6.38 6.35
N GLU A 121 -14.33 7.35 5.92
CA GLU A 121 -14.73 8.36 4.93
C GLU A 121 -15.00 7.72 3.55
N GLU A 122 -14.11 6.86 3.07
CA GLU A 122 -14.24 6.17 1.77
C GLU A 122 -15.49 5.26 1.72
N THR A 123 -15.79 4.57 2.80
CA THR A 123 -16.97 3.67 2.90
C THR A 123 -18.27 4.39 3.26
N GLY A 124 -18.20 5.71 3.58
CA GLY A 124 -19.34 6.50 3.98
C GLY A 124 -19.91 6.13 5.36
N VAL A 125 -19.12 5.51 6.24
CA VAL A 125 -19.45 5.30 7.66
C VAL A 125 -19.30 6.61 8.42
N VAL A 126 -18.24 7.36 8.12
CA VAL A 126 -18.05 8.74 8.56
C VAL A 126 -18.23 9.65 7.36
N VAL A 127 -18.98 10.71 7.52
CA VAL A 127 -19.27 11.67 6.44
C VAL A 127 -18.48 12.94 6.68
N ARG A 128 -17.78 13.41 5.64
CA ARG A 128 -17.07 14.67 5.67
C ARG A 128 -17.82 15.75 4.90
N LYS A 129 -18.08 16.89 5.54
CA LYS A 129 -18.67 18.09 4.93
C LYS A 129 -17.76 19.28 5.19
N GLY A 130 -17.02 19.69 4.17
CA GLY A 130 -16.00 20.74 4.32
C GLY A 130 -14.89 20.32 5.30
N ALA A 131 -14.74 21.04 6.39
CA ALA A 131 -13.77 20.74 7.46
C ALA A 131 -14.33 19.80 8.55
N TRP A 132 -15.63 19.51 8.57
CA TRP A 132 -16.29 18.76 9.62
C TRP A 132 -16.47 17.29 9.25
N TYR A 133 -16.18 16.44 10.23
CA TYR A 133 -16.47 15.00 10.19
C TYR A 133 -17.67 14.71 11.08
N SER A 134 -18.59 13.85 10.61
CA SER A 134 -19.78 13.45 11.34
C SER A 134 -19.97 11.94 11.29
N TYR A 135 -20.46 11.39 12.39
CA TYR A 135 -20.83 9.99 12.57
C TYR A 135 -22.24 9.92 13.14
N GLU A 136 -23.14 9.12 12.53
CA GLU A 136 -24.56 9.00 12.90
C GLU A 136 -25.34 10.34 13.01
N GLY A 137 -24.88 11.35 12.29
CA GLY A 137 -25.49 12.68 12.27
C GLY A 137 -24.84 13.69 13.20
N ASP A 138 -24.02 13.25 14.14
CA ASP A 138 -23.32 14.10 15.10
C ASP A 138 -21.94 14.51 14.58
N ASN A 139 -21.54 15.74 14.83
CA ASN A 139 -20.19 16.21 14.50
C ASN A 139 -19.19 15.66 15.50
N ILE A 140 -18.20 14.89 15.00
CA ILE A 140 -17.17 14.22 15.81
C ILE A 140 -15.81 14.95 15.78
N GLY A 141 -15.63 15.91 14.88
CA GLY A 141 -14.41 16.73 14.85
C GLY A 141 -14.35 17.70 13.68
N GLN A 142 -13.69 18.83 13.91
CA GLN A 142 -13.32 19.76 12.87
C GLN A 142 -11.86 19.53 12.46
N GLY A 143 -11.65 19.04 11.25
CA GLY A 143 -10.36 18.62 10.73
C GLY A 143 -9.96 17.21 11.18
N ARG A 144 -8.99 16.65 10.45
CA ARG A 144 -8.51 15.27 10.64
C ARG A 144 -7.97 15.01 12.05
N ASP A 145 -7.11 15.90 12.55
CA ASP A 145 -6.42 15.70 13.83
C ASP A 145 -7.40 15.68 15.01
N ASN A 146 -8.36 16.61 15.03
CA ASN A 146 -9.38 16.64 16.08
C ASN A 146 -10.31 15.42 16.02
N THR A 147 -10.60 14.93 14.83
CA THR A 147 -11.41 13.71 14.66
C THR A 147 -10.66 12.48 15.15
N ILE A 148 -9.35 12.37 14.90
CA ILE A 148 -8.51 11.29 15.43
C ILE A 148 -8.45 11.36 16.96
N THR A 149 -8.30 12.57 17.53
CA THR A 149 -8.36 12.77 19.00
C THR A 149 -9.70 12.31 19.57
N TRP A 150 -10.82 12.69 18.93
CA TRP A 150 -12.14 12.20 19.34
C TRP A 150 -12.23 10.67 19.31
N MET A 151 -11.67 10.03 18.26
CA MET A 151 -11.65 8.56 18.18
C MET A 151 -10.78 7.92 19.28
N GLU A 152 -9.69 8.56 19.70
CA GLU A 152 -8.86 8.12 20.83
C GLU A 152 -9.64 8.21 22.16
N GLU A 153 -10.47 9.25 22.33
CA GLU A 153 -11.26 9.51 23.53
C GLU A 153 -12.56 8.67 23.59
N ASN A 154 -13.03 8.14 22.44
CA ASN A 154 -14.27 7.37 22.31
C ASN A 154 -14.02 5.96 21.75
N PRO A 155 -13.37 5.06 22.50
CA PRO A 155 -12.95 3.75 21.99
C PRO A 155 -14.11 2.85 21.60
N ASP A 156 -15.25 2.90 22.27
CA ASP A 156 -16.43 2.08 21.96
C ASP A 156 -17.06 2.48 20.62
N ALA A 157 -17.20 3.79 20.36
CA ALA A 157 -17.68 4.30 19.07
C ALA A 157 -16.67 3.97 17.96
N THR A 158 -15.39 4.06 18.24
CA THR A 158 -14.32 3.73 17.29
C THR A 158 -14.33 2.24 16.92
N ALA A 159 -14.55 1.34 17.87
CA ALA A 159 -14.69 -0.09 17.60
C ALA A 159 -15.92 -0.40 16.74
N THR A 160 -17.03 0.33 16.96
CA THR A 160 -18.24 0.23 16.15
C THR A 160 -17.97 0.70 14.72
N ILE A 161 -17.33 1.85 14.55
CA ILE A 161 -16.90 2.38 13.24
C ILE A 161 -16.00 1.36 12.51
N GLU A 162 -15.02 0.76 13.20
CA GLU A 162 -14.14 -0.25 12.61
C GLU A 162 -14.93 -1.47 12.12
N THR A 163 -15.88 -1.95 12.90
CA THR A 163 -16.74 -3.09 12.55
C THR A 163 -17.56 -2.79 11.28
N LEU A 164 -18.20 -1.62 11.22
CA LEU A 164 -18.99 -1.18 10.07
C LEU A 164 -18.13 -1.02 8.81
N VAL A 165 -16.94 -0.44 8.94
CA VAL A 165 -15.99 -0.29 7.84
C VAL A 165 -15.58 -1.66 7.29
N ARG A 166 -15.24 -2.62 8.17
CA ARG A 166 -14.86 -3.98 7.76
C ARG A 166 -16.00 -4.70 7.04
N GLN A 167 -17.24 -4.57 7.50
CA GLN A 167 -18.42 -5.13 6.85
C GLN A 167 -18.60 -4.58 5.42
N LYS A 168 -18.60 -3.25 5.27
CA LYS A 168 -18.73 -2.60 3.95
C LYS A 168 -17.63 -2.95 2.97
N LEU A 169 -16.39 -3.10 3.45
CA LEU A 169 -15.26 -3.52 2.62
C LEU A 169 -15.42 -4.97 2.13
N THR A 170 -15.96 -5.86 2.96
CA THR A 170 -16.22 -7.25 2.59
C THR A 170 -17.35 -7.35 1.56
N GLU A 171 -18.47 -6.68 1.78
CA GLU A 171 -19.60 -6.62 0.84
C GLU A 171 -19.17 -6.04 -0.52
N GLY A 172 -18.40 -4.95 -0.53
CA GLY A 172 -17.88 -4.33 -1.75
C GLY A 172 -16.87 -5.22 -2.52
N SER A 173 -16.20 -6.17 -1.86
CA SER A 173 -15.31 -7.14 -2.51
C SER A 173 -16.06 -8.30 -3.16
N GLU A 174 -17.15 -8.75 -2.57
CA GLU A 174 -17.99 -9.82 -3.11
C GLU A 174 -18.74 -9.38 -4.39
N VAL A 175 -19.26 -8.16 -4.41
CA VAL A 175 -19.92 -7.59 -5.60
C VAL A 175 -18.95 -7.50 -6.79
N LYS A 176 -17.68 -7.14 -6.56
CA LYS A 176 -16.66 -7.10 -7.62
C LYS A 176 -16.25 -8.49 -8.11
N SER A 177 -16.23 -9.52 -7.27
CA SER A 177 -15.93 -10.88 -7.68
C SER A 177 -17.04 -11.50 -8.50
N ASN A 178 -18.30 -11.24 -8.16
CA ASN A 178 -19.47 -11.73 -8.91
C ASN A 178 -19.64 -11.05 -10.27
N SER A 179 -19.26 -9.77 -10.42
CA SER A 179 -19.33 -9.06 -11.71
C SER A 179 -18.31 -9.57 -12.74
N VAL A 180 -17.16 -10.10 -12.30
CA VAL A 180 -16.12 -10.68 -13.17
C VAL A 180 -16.53 -12.08 -13.67
N SER A 181 -17.33 -12.83 -12.90
CA SER A 181 -17.81 -14.16 -13.29
C SER A 181 -18.80 -14.13 -14.46
N TYR A 182 -19.60 -13.06 -14.60
CA TYR A 182 -20.62 -12.96 -15.66
C TYR A 182 -20.07 -12.58 -17.05
N THR A 183 -18.90 -11.99 -17.14
CA THR A 183 -18.32 -11.58 -18.42
C THR A 183 -17.65 -12.74 -19.19
N HIS A 184 -17.25 -13.80 -18.52
CA HIS A 184 -16.63 -14.96 -19.20
C HIS A 184 -17.65 -15.95 -19.82
N LEU A 185 -18.91 -15.94 -19.38
CA LEU A 185 -19.94 -16.84 -19.92
C LEU A 185 -20.59 -16.35 -21.22
N ARG A 186 -20.48 -15.05 -21.54
CA ARG A 186 -21.05 -14.47 -22.77
C ARG A 186 -20.16 -14.53 -24.01
N ALA A 187 -18.89 -14.88 -23.87
CA ALA A 187 -17.93 -14.92 -24.98
C ALA A 187 -17.93 -16.24 -25.76
N HIS A 188 -18.64 -17.28 -25.29
CA HIS A 188 -18.66 -18.61 -25.94
C HIS A 188 -19.92 -18.91 -26.77
N GLU A 189 -20.92 -18.04 -26.82
CA GLU A 189 -22.17 -18.33 -27.55
C GLU A 189 -22.30 -17.66 -28.93
N THR A 190 -21.32 -16.93 -29.42
CA THR A 190 -21.43 -16.23 -30.72
C THR A 190 -20.50 -16.76 -31.81
N SER A 191 -20.13 -18.05 -31.78
CA SER A 191 -19.38 -18.66 -32.89
C SER A 191 -19.96 -19.99 -33.31
N LYS A 192 -21.21 -19.95 -33.79
CA LYS A 192 -21.79 -20.98 -34.69
C LYS A 192 -22.98 -20.38 -35.45
N HIS A 193 -22.73 -19.78 -36.59
CA HIS A 193 -23.56 -19.84 -37.79
C HIS A 193 -22.71 -19.41 -38.99
#